data_60f4efd368cbb02cbfeb22d7dfb26d0a
#
_entry.id   60f4efd368cbb02cbfeb22d7dfb26d0a
#
_cell.length_a   1.000
_cell.length_b   1.000
_cell.length_c   1.000
_cell.angle_alpha   90.00
_cell.angle_beta   90.00
_cell.angle_gamma   90.00
#
_symmetry.space_group_name_H-M   'P 1'
#
loop_
_entity.id
_entity.type
_entity.pdbx_description
1 polymer ?
#
loop_
_entity_poly.entity_id
_entity_poly.type
_entity_poly.pdbx_seq_one_letter_code
_entity_poly.pdbx_strand_id
1 'polypeptide(L)'
;SLTAGLEYKLKDKSGLDKVSLNLAQVYRDVENQDLPLSSTLNQKYSDIIGQVKFDLFDNLNFKYDFIADNNLNRLNYNLVDTSLKVNNFITSFQYLEERGDIGSKSYIKNQSKYSFDENNSLSFSTRKNRELDMTEFYNLVYQYENDCLKAAIEYNKSFYSDNDIKPEEELLF
;
A
#
# COMPACT_ATOMS: atom_id res chain seq x y z
N SER A 1 8.86 28.74 8.38
CA SER A 1 8.73 27.31 8.75
C SER A 1 10.10 26.63 8.76
N LEU A 2 10.28 25.67 9.65
CA LEU A 2 11.46 24.83 9.79
C LEU A 2 11.00 23.37 9.62
N THR A 3 11.70 22.59 8.82
CA THR A 3 11.46 21.14 8.71
C THR A 3 12.60 20.43 9.43
N ALA A 4 12.26 19.63 10.43
CA ALA A 4 13.18 18.71 11.10
C ALA A 4 12.97 17.30 10.53
N GLY A 5 14.06 16.59 10.26
CA GLY A 5 14.02 15.22 9.77
C GLY A 5 15.13 14.37 10.34
N LEU A 6 14.85 13.08 10.49
CA LEU A 6 15.82 12.04 10.88
C LEU A 6 15.82 10.97 9.81
N GLU A 7 17.00 10.63 9.33
CA GLU A 7 17.21 9.48 8.44
C GLU A 7 18.23 8.54 9.08
N TYR A 8 17.88 7.27 9.16
CA TYR A 8 18.76 6.19 9.60
C TYR A 8 18.76 5.07 8.57
N LYS A 9 19.94 4.57 8.22
CA LYS A 9 20.13 3.46 7.29
C LYS A 9 21.13 2.46 7.82
N LEU A 10 20.72 1.20 7.84
CA LEU A 10 21.62 0.07 8.08
C LEU A 10 21.91 -0.60 6.73
N LYS A 11 23.18 -0.67 6.38
CA LYS A 11 23.65 -1.29 5.14
C LYS A 11 24.33 -2.63 5.41
N ASP A 12 24.26 -3.51 4.43
CA ASP A 12 25.06 -4.72 4.45
C ASP A 12 26.50 -4.46 3.96
N LYS A 13 27.30 -5.54 3.88
CA LYS A 13 28.70 -5.46 3.41
C LYS A 13 28.83 -5.06 1.94
N SER A 14 27.77 -5.21 1.14
CA SER A 14 27.73 -4.81 -0.28
C SER A 14 27.24 -3.36 -0.47
N GLY A 15 26.89 -2.66 0.61
CA GLY A 15 26.40 -1.28 0.59
C GLY A 15 24.90 -1.15 0.31
N LEU A 16 24.15 -2.26 0.27
CA LEU A 16 22.71 -2.24 0.09
C LEU A 16 22.00 -1.93 1.41
N ASP A 17 20.98 -1.06 1.34
CA ASP A 17 20.17 -0.68 2.49
C ASP A 17 19.31 -1.89 2.92
N LYS A 18 19.51 -2.38 4.15
CA LYS A 18 18.75 -3.50 4.75
C LYS A 18 17.65 -3.03 5.68
N VAL A 19 17.87 -1.91 6.34
CA VAL A 19 16.87 -1.22 7.17
C VAL A 19 16.97 0.26 6.91
N SER A 20 15.85 0.92 6.72
CA SER A 20 15.80 2.38 6.70
C SER A 20 14.66 2.90 7.55
N LEU A 21 14.91 3.99 8.26
CA LEU A 21 13.94 4.75 9.03
C LEU A 21 14.05 6.22 8.60
N ASN A 22 12.93 6.80 8.19
CA ASN A 22 12.82 8.22 7.91
C ASN A 22 11.70 8.81 8.77
N LEU A 23 11.98 9.93 9.43
CA LEU A 23 10.99 10.69 10.18
C LEU A 23 11.09 12.16 9.79
N ALA A 24 9.96 12.85 9.71
CA ALA A 24 9.93 14.28 9.43
C ALA A 24 8.76 14.96 10.13
N GLN A 25 9.01 16.21 10.55
CA GLN A 25 7.99 17.10 11.13
C GLN A 25 8.27 18.54 10.70
N VAL A 26 7.22 19.31 10.47
CA VAL A 26 7.32 20.74 10.15
C VAL A 26 6.93 21.56 11.38
N TYR A 27 7.78 22.53 11.72
CA TYR A 27 7.51 23.55 12.72
C TYR A 27 7.25 24.90 12.04
N ARG A 28 6.25 25.63 12.53
CA ARG A 28 5.92 27.00 12.13
C ARG A 28 5.81 27.91 13.34
N ASP A 29 6.29 29.11 13.19
CA ASP A 29 6.15 30.12 14.25
C ASP A 29 4.69 30.60 14.39
N VAL A 30 4.00 30.74 13.25
CA VAL A 30 2.61 31.18 13.18
C VAL A 30 1.79 30.16 12.39
N GLU A 31 0.56 29.90 12.85
CA GLU A 31 -0.42 29.10 12.11
C GLU A 31 -0.76 29.75 10.78
N ASN A 32 -1.00 28.95 9.76
CA ASN A 32 -1.39 29.42 8.44
C ASN A 32 -2.70 28.77 8.00
N GLN A 33 -3.78 29.56 8.05
CA GLN A 33 -5.13 29.11 7.72
C GLN A 33 -5.35 28.87 6.21
N ASP A 34 -4.43 29.33 5.36
CA ASP A 34 -4.51 29.12 3.91
C ASP A 34 -4.08 27.70 3.50
N LEU A 35 -3.54 26.91 4.43
CA LEU A 35 -3.13 25.53 4.17
C LEU A 35 -4.24 24.54 4.50
N PRO A 36 -4.33 23.42 3.74
CA PRO A 36 -5.35 22.40 3.99
C PRO A 36 -5.27 21.82 5.41
N LEU A 37 -6.41 21.77 6.09
CA LEU A 37 -6.54 21.20 7.44
C LEU A 37 -6.08 19.73 7.50
N SER A 38 -6.38 18.97 6.45
CA SER A 38 -6.05 17.56 6.34
C SER A 38 -4.54 17.27 6.33
N SER A 39 -3.72 18.26 5.98
CA SER A 39 -2.25 18.11 5.97
C SER A 39 -1.59 18.43 7.32
N THR A 40 -2.35 18.99 8.27
CA THR A 40 -1.88 19.56 9.55
C THR A 40 -0.75 20.60 9.43
N LEU A 41 -0.37 20.94 8.18
CA LEU A 41 0.63 21.96 7.90
C LEU A 41 0.17 23.38 8.24
N ASN A 42 -1.12 23.57 8.48
CA ASN A 42 -1.72 24.83 8.96
C ASN A 42 -1.39 25.11 10.44
N GLN A 43 -1.00 24.09 11.23
CA GLN A 43 -0.69 24.18 12.64
C GLN A 43 0.77 24.57 12.91
N LYS A 44 1.08 24.97 14.13
CA LYS A 44 2.47 25.26 14.55
C LYS A 44 3.37 24.03 14.45
N TYR A 45 2.86 22.87 14.84
CA TYR A 45 3.51 21.58 14.68
C TYR A 45 2.66 20.72 13.76
N SER A 46 3.23 20.30 12.65
CA SER A 46 2.55 19.30 11.79
C SER A 46 2.52 17.94 12.46
N ASP A 47 1.72 17.04 11.92
CA ASP A 47 1.84 15.62 12.23
C ASP A 47 3.26 15.11 11.90
N ILE A 48 3.65 14.05 12.58
CA ILE A 48 4.91 13.35 12.35
C ILE A 48 4.69 12.35 11.24
N ILE A 49 5.46 12.47 10.16
CA ILE A 49 5.46 11.54 9.04
C ILE A 49 6.63 10.58 9.23
N GLY A 50 6.35 9.29 9.12
CA GLY A 50 7.36 8.25 9.25
C GLY A 50 7.30 7.18 8.18
N GLN A 51 8.46 6.63 7.85
CA GLN A 51 8.60 5.47 6.97
C GLN A 51 9.66 4.53 7.54
N VAL A 52 9.33 3.25 7.57
CA VAL A 52 10.25 2.17 7.92
C VAL A 52 10.28 1.16 6.78
N LYS A 53 11.47 0.73 6.38
CA LYS A 53 11.67 -0.33 5.39
C LYS A 53 12.60 -1.39 5.95
N PHE A 54 12.28 -2.65 5.66
CA PHE A 54 13.11 -3.79 5.96
C PHE A 54 13.29 -4.64 4.70
N ASP A 55 14.53 -4.78 4.26
CA ASP A 55 14.97 -5.61 3.14
C ASP A 55 16.04 -6.61 3.63
N LEU A 56 15.75 -7.27 4.76
CA LEU A 56 16.69 -8.18 5.43
C LEU A 56 16.97 -9.44 4.62
N PHE A 57 16.00 -9.90 3.85
CA PHE A 57 16.07 -11.09 3.01
C PHE A 57 15.79 -10.72 1.56
N ASP A 58 16.45 -11.38 0.62
CA ASP A 58 16.29 -11.11 -0.81
C ASP A 58 14.89 -11.46 -1.35
N ASN A 59 14.14 -12.24 -0.58
CA ASN A 59 12.80 -12.71 -0.93
C ASN A 59 11.67 -12.08 -0.11
N LEU A 60 11.98 -11.20 0.86
CA LEU A 60 10.99 -10.56 1.72
C LEU A 60 11.26 -9.07 1.85
N ASN A 61 10.31 -8.26 1.38
CA ASN A 61 10.33 -6.82 1.53
C ASN A 61 9.18 -6.40 2.45
N PHE A 62 9.47 -5.45 3.34
CA PHE A 62 8.47 -4.85 4.21
C PHE A 62 8.65 -3.33 4.20
N LYS A 63 7.54 -2.62 4.07
CA LYS A 63 7.49 -1.17 4.13
C LYS A 63 6.31 -0.74 5.00
N TYR A 64 6.54 0.20 5.88
CA TYR A 64 5.52 0.81 6.71
C TYR A 64 5.62 2.33 6.64
N ASP A 65 4.57 2.99 6.15
CA ASP A 65 4.41 4.43 6.16
C ASP A 65 3.34 4.81 7.18
N PHE A 66 3.60 5.84 7.98
CA PHE A 66 2.64 6.31 8.96
C PHE A 66 2.64 7.82 9.12
N ILE A 67 1.50 8.33 9.58
CA ILE A 67 1.34 9.70 10.04
C ILE A 67 0.76 9.64 11.45
N ALA A 68 1.50 10.16 12.41
CA ALA A 68 1.09 10.28 13.80
C ALA A 68 0.77 11.74 14.12
N ASP A 69 -0.24 11.98 14.95
CA ASP A 69 -0.51 13.32 15.44
C ASP A 69 0.69 13.86 16.22
N ASN A 70 0.83 15.17 16.32
CA ASN A 70 1.96 15.82 16.97
C ASN A 70 2.14 15.45 18.45
N ASN A 71 1.10 14.95 19.11
CA ASN A 71 1.12 14.48 20.49
C ASN A 71 1.33 12.97 20.62
N LEU A 72 1.46 12.24 19.52
CA LEU A 72 1.61 10.78 19.45
C LEU A 72 0.45 10.00 20.09
N ASN A 73 -0.74 10.59 20.14
CA ASN A 73 -1.93 9.96 20.71
C ASN A 73 -2.70 9.12 19.70
N ARG A 74 -2.55 9.41 18.41
CA ARG A 74 -3.31 8.79 17.34
C ARG A 74 -2.46 8.64 16.08
N LEU A 75 -2.65 7.53 15.38
CA LEU A 75 -2.18 7.34 14.02
C LEU A 75 -3.30 7.73 13.04
N ASN A 76 -3.04 8.73 12.21
CA ASN A 76 -3.98 9.24 11.21
C ASN A 76 -3.87 8.48 9.90
N TYR A 77 -2.71 7.89 9.64
CA TYR A 77 -2.41 7.11 8.45
C TYR A 77 -1.51 5.93 8.79
N ASN A 78 -1.85 4.77 8.27
CA ASN A 78 -1.07 3.54 8.34
C ASN A 78 -1.11 2.86 6.98
N LEU A 79 0.04 2.66 6.37
CA LEU A 79 0.19 1.87 5.17
C LEU A 79 1.27 0.82 5.39
N VAL A 80 0.89 -0.43 5.38
CA VAL A 80 1.80 -1.57 5.40
C VAL A 80 1.81 -2.22 4.03
N ASP A 81 2.98 -2.30 3.41
CA ASP A 81 3.23 -3.06 2.19
C ASP A 81 4.23 -4.17 2.51
N THR A 82 3.92 -5.38 2.10
CA THR A 82 4.84 -6.50 2.20
C THR A 82 4.78 -7.37 0.96
N SER A 83 5.90 -7.88 0.51
CA SER A 83 5.96 -8.85 -0.57
C SER A 83 6.91 -10.00 -0.24
N LEU A 84 6.50 -11.20 -0.61
CA LEU A 84 7.25 -12.43 -0.44
C LEU A 84 7.39 -13.11 -1.80
N LYS A 85 8.63 -13.51 -2.12
CA LYS A 85 8.95 -14.31 -3.30
C LYS A 85 9.53 -15.64 -2.89
N VAL A 86 8.89 -16.73 -3.30
CA VAL A 86 9.35 -18.10 -3.06
C VAL A 86 9.35 -18.86 -4.39
N ASN A 87 10.53 -19.10 -4.94
CA ASN A 87 10.68 -19.70 -6.26
C ASN A 87 9.85 -18.95 -7.33
N ASN A 88 8.85 -19.63 -7.91
CA ASN A 88 7.98 -19.13 -8.95
C ASN A 88 6.71 -18.44 -8.41
N PHE A 89 6.57 -18.32 -7.10
CA PHE A 89 5.45 -17.68 -6.44
C PHE A 89 5.85 -16.35 -5.85
N ILE A 90 5.09 -15.30 -6.19
CA ILE A 90 5.23 -13.96 -5.61
C ILE A 90 3.87 -13.59 -5.04
N THR A 91 3.85 -13.12 -3.79
CA THR A 91 2.64 -12.58 -3.19
C THR A 91 2.93 -11.26 -2.50
N SER A 92 2.00 -10.33 -2.58
CA SER A 92 2.07 -9.06 -1.88
C SER A 92 0.78 -8.80 -1.12
N PHE A 93 0.94 -8.17 0.04
CA PHE A 93 -0.16 -7.69 0.86
C PHE A 93 0.03 -6.22 1.13
N GLN A 94 -1.06 -5.48 1.01
CA GLN A 94 -1.13 -4.08 1.37
C GLN A 94 -2.27 -3.90 2.36
N TYR A 95 -1.98 -3.24 3.48
CA TYR A 95 -2.95 -2.78 4.45
C TYR A 95 -2.91 -1.26 4.49
N LEU A 96 -4.05 -0.63 4.24
CA LEU A 96 -4.24 0.81 4.41
C LEU A 96 -5.29 1.07 5.49
N GLU A 97 -4.97 1.99 6.38
CA GLU A 97 -5.94 2.66 7.26
C GLU A 97 -5.62 4.15 7.26
N GLU A 98 -6.57 4.94 6.81
CA GLU A 98 -6.51 6.40 6.79
C GLU A 98 -7.73 6.93 7.54
N ARG A 99 -7.49 7.83 8.48
CA ARG A 99 -8.50 8.52 9.27
C ARG A 99 -8.37 10.01 9.01
N GLY A 100 -9.36 10.59 8.39
CA GLY A 100 -9.36 12.02 8.05
C GLY A 100 -10.72 12.68 8.31
N ASP A 101 -10.71 14.00 8.30
CA ASP A 101 -11.92 14.81 8.49
C ASP A 101 -12.94 14.65 7.34
N ILE A 102 -12.50 14.17 6.17
CA ILE A 102 -13.33 13.97 4.97
C ILE A 102 -13.86 12.55 4.86
N GLY A 103 -13.45 11.66 5.76
CA GLY A 103 -13.83 10.24 5.79
C GLY A 103 -12.65 9.34 6.10
N SER A 104 -12.99 8.11 6.45
CA SER A 104 -12.01 7.06 6.73
C SER A 104 -11.91 6.12 5.54
N LYS A 105 -10.73 5.54 5.35
CA LYS A 105 -10.50 4.46 4.38
C LYS A 105 -9.74 3.34 5.07
N SER A 106 -10.25 2.14 4.96
CA SER A 106 -9.53 0.96 5.46
C SER A 106 -9.74 -0.21 4.53
N TYR A 107 -8.63 -0.76 4.01
CA TYR A 107 -8.68 -1.95 3.16
C TYR A 107 -7.47 -2.87 3.34
N ILE A 108 -7.69 -4.12 2.98
CA ILE A 108 -6.62 -5.10 2.76
C ILE A 108 -6.66 -5.52 1.30
N LYS A 109 -5.52 -5.46 0.61
CA LYS A 109 -5.33 -5.92 -0.76
C LYS A 109 -4.31 -7.05 -0.78
N ASN A 110 -4.60 -8.09 -1.53
CA ASN A 110 -3.66 -9.14 -1.87
C ASN A 110 -3.47 -9.20 -3.37
N GLN A 111 -2.25 -9.43 -3.80
CA GLN A 111 -1.89 -9.76 -5.18
C GLN A 111 -0.90 -10.91 -5.14
N SER A 112 -1.22 -11.99 -5.84
CA SER A 112 -0.39 -13.19 -5.90
C SER A 112 -0.20 -13.60 -7.35
N LYS A 113 1.01 -14.05 -7.70
CA LYS A 113 1.33 -14.56 -9.03
C LYS A 113 2.13 -15.85 -8.88
N TYR A 114 1.73 -16.85 -9.62
CA TYR A 114 2.46 -18.10 -9.78
C TYR A 114 2.84 -18.29 -11.24
N SER A 115 4.14 -18.48 -11.52
CA SER A 115 4.64 -18.78 -12.86
C SER A 115 4.86 -20.30 -12.94
N PHE A 116 4.10 -20.98 -13.80
CA PHE A 116 4.25 -22.43 -14.03
C PHE A 116 5.55 -22.72 -14.77
N ASP A 117 5.85 -21.87 -15.76
CA ASP A 117 7.05 -21.89 -16.58
C ASP A 117 7.37 -20.45 -17.09
N GLU A 118 8.27 -20.34 -18.07
CA GLU A 118 8.69 -19.04 -18.64
C GLU A 118 7.55 -18.32 -19.37
N ASN A 119 6.57 -19.07 -19.88
CA ASN A 119 5.50 -18.58 -20.74
C ASN A 119 4.14 -18.50 -20.03
N ASN A 120 3.92 -19.26 -18.98
CA ASN A 120 2.61 -19.45 -18.36
C ASN A 120 2.58 -18.93 -16.93
N SER A 121 1.60 -18.12 -16.61
CA SER A 121 1.38 -17.63 -15.26
C SER A 121 -0.08 -17.49 -14.89
N LEU A 122 -0.37 -17.61 -13.60
CA LEU A 122 -1.66 -17.36 -12.98
C LEU A 122 -1.50 -16.24 -11.95
N SER A 123 -2.32 -15.22 -12.06
CA SER A 123 -2.35 -14.12 -11.11
C SER A 123 -3.71 -14.03 -10.45
N PHE A 124 -3.71 -13.75 -9.16
CA PHE A 124 -4.91 -13.51 -8.37
C PHE A 124 -4.77 -12.18 -7.66
N SER A 125 -5.82 -11.37 -7.66
CA SER A 125 -5.88 -10.17 -6.85
C SER A 125 -7.24 -9.99 -6.20
N THR A 126 -7.25 -9.43 -4.99
CA THR A 126 -8.45 -9.13 -4.24
C THR A 126 -8.25 -7.92 -3.35
N ARG A 127 -9.33 -7.20 -3.08
CA ARG A 127 -9.35 -6.12 -2.09
C ARG A 127 -10.59 -6.24 -1.22
N LYS A 128 -10.39 -6.20 0.08
CA LYS A 128 -11.46 -6.15 1.07
C LYS A 128 -11.50 -4.76 1.72
N ASN A 129 -12.63 -4.10 1.61
CA ASN A 129 -12.94 -2.90 2.37
C ASN A 129 -13.30 -3.32 3.80
N ARG A 130 -12.55 -2.79 4.78
CA ARG A 130 -12.72 -3.18 6.19
C ARG A 130 -13.80 -2.36 6.90
N GLU A 131 -14.10 -1.17 6.40
CA GLU A 131 -15.15 -0.32 6.98
C GLU A 131 -16.55 -0.86 6.66
N LEU A 132 -16.70 -1.35 5.41
CA LEU A 132 -17.95 -1.96 4.95
C LEU A 132 -18.01 -3.47 5.20
N ASP A 133 -16.91 -4.07 5.72
CA ASP A 133 -16.70 -5.52 5.85
C ASP A 133 -17.01 -6.30 4.56
N MET A 134 -16.71 -5.71 3.42
CA MET A 134 -17.08 -6.20 2.10
C MET A 134 -15.85 -6.41 1.23
N THR A 135 -15.81 -7.53 0.51
CA THR A 135 -14.84 -7.72 -0.58
C THR A 135 -15.28 -6.90 -1.77
N GLU A 136 -14.39 -6.03 -2.27
CA GLU A 136 -14.71 -5.14 -3.39
C GLU A 136 -14.58 -5.86 -4.73
N PHE A 137 -13.57 -6.72 -4.86
CA PHE A 137 -13.39 -7.52 -6.06
C PHE A 137 -12.54 -8.77 -5.85
N TYR A 138 -12.72 -9.72 -6.75
CA TYR A 138 -11.80 -10.82 -7.08
C TYR A 138 -11.44 -10.71 -8.55
N ASN A 139 -10.15 -10.86 -8.85
CA ASN A 139 -9.65 -10.91 -10.22
C ASN A 139 -8.68 -12.09 -10.33
N LEU A 140 -8.90 -12.93 -11.34
CA LEU A 140 -8.07 -14.08 -11.65
C LEU A 140 -7.67 -14.00 -13.13
N VAL A 141 -6.37 -14.01 -13.39
CA VAL A 141 -5.83 -13.89 -14.75
C VAL A 141 -4.89 -15.04 -15.03
N TYR A 142 -5.21 -15.86 -16.02
CA TYR A 142 -4.25 -16.78 -16.64
C TYR A 142 -3.64 -16.10 -17.86
N GLN A 143 -2.32 -16.08 -17.95
CA GLN A 143 -1.58 -15.44 -19.04
C GLN A 143 -0.61 -16.42 -19.67
N TYR A 144 -0.65 -16.48 -21.00
CA TYR A 144 0.38 -17.07 -21.85
C TYR A 144 1.13 -15.95 -22.57
N GLU A 145 2.46 -15.99 -22.54
CA GLU A 145 3.30 -14.99 -23.21
C GLU A 145 4.57 -15.66 -23.75
N ASN A 146 4.83 -15.46 -25.04
CA ASN A 146 6.11 -15.81 -25.67
C ASN A 146 6.59 -14.64 -26.53
N ASP A 147 7.68 -14.80 -27.26
CA ASP A 147 8.30 -13.72 -28.05
C ASP A 147 7.37 -13.10 -29.10
N CYS A 148 6.33 -13.81 -29.53
CA CYS A 148 5.46 -13.42 -30.64
C CYS A 148 3.99 -13.21 -30.24
N LEU A 149 3.55 -13.78 -29.12
CA LEU A 149 2.14 -13.80 -28.72
C LEU A 149 1.99 -13.58 -27.22
N LYS A 150 1.05 -12.70 -26.89
CA LYS A 150 0.54 -12.54 -25.52
C LYS A 150 -0.97 -12.75 -25.54
N ALA A 151 -1.45 -13.72 -24.77
CA ALA A 151 -2.86 -14.03 -24.60
C ALA A 151 -3.20 -14.15 -23.12
N ALA A 152 -4.38 -13.73 -22.73
CA ALA A 152 -4.83 -13.85 -21.35
C ALA A 152 -6.32 -14.20 -21.30
N ILE A 153 -6.69 -14.96 -20.28
CA ILE A 153 -8.07 -15.18 -19.87
C ILE A 153 -8.22 -14.55 -18.50
N GLU A 154 -9.16 -13.63 -18.37
CA GLU A 154 -9.40 -12.90 -17.14
C GLU A 154 -10.83 -13.14 -16.65
N TYR A 155 -10.95 -13.57 -15.39
CA TYR A 155 -12.20 -13.61 -14.66
C TYR A 155 -12.20 -12.51 -13.62
N ASN A 156 -13.16 -11.60 -13.70
CA ASN A 156 -13.33 -10.49 -12.79
C ASN A 156 -14.73 -10.55 -12.16
N LYS A 157 -14.77 -10.41 -10.83
CA LYS A 157 -16.01 -10.31 -10.07
C LYS A 157 -15.91 -9.14 -9.11
N SER A 158 -16.76 -8.14 -9.32
CA SER A 158 -16.84 -6.93 -8.50
C SER A 158 -18.09 -6.95 -7.62
N PHE A 159 -17.96 -6.42 -6.41
CA PHE A 159 -19.05 -6.31 -5.46
C PHE A 159 -19.26 -4.83 -5.12
N TYR A 160 -20.50 -4.41 -5.09
CA TYR A 160 -20.89 -3.05 -4.75
C TYR A 160 -21.83 -3.04 -3.54
N SER A 161 -21.73 -2.01 -2.72
CA SER A 161 -22.63 -1.81 -1.57
C SER A 161 -23.87 -0.99 -1.91
N ASP A 162 -24.03 -0.59 -3.18
CA ASP A 162 -25.15 0.21 -3.65
C ASP A 162 -26.33 -0.70 -4.03
N ASN A 163 -27.54 -0.35 -3.61
CA ASN A 163 -28.75 -1.11 -3.89
C ASN A 163 -29.17 -1.03 -5.38
N ASP A 164 -28.71 -0.02 -6.11
CA ASP A 164 -29.06 0.21 -7.51
C ASP A 164 -28.08 -0.46 -8.49
N ILE A 165 -26.88 -0.85 -8.02
CA ILE A 165 -25.84 -1.46 -8.85
C ILE A 165 -25.70 -2.94 -8.48
N LYS A 166 -25.94 -3.84 -9.44
CA LYS A 166 -25.71 -5.27 -9.23
C LYS A 166 -24.22 -5.59 -9.32
N PRO A 167 -23.74 -6.59 -8.54
CA PRO A 167 -22.39 -7.12 -8.72
C PRO A 167 -22.15 -7.52 -10.17
N GLU A 168 -21.01 -7.11 -10.70
CA GLU A 168 -20.61 -7.44 -12.07
C GLU A 168 -19.70 -8.66 -12.05
N GLU A 169 -19.94 -9.56 -13.00
CA GLU A 169 -19.12 -10.76 -13.21
C GLU A 169 -18.80 -10.85 -14.70
N GLU A 170 -17.53 -10.80 -15.03
CA GLU A 170 -17.04 -10.76 -16.41
C GLU A 170 -15.99 -11.83 -16.66
N LEU A 171 -16.03 -12.41 -17.85
CA LEU A 171 -14.99 -13.26 -18.39
C LEU A 171 -14.47 -12.62 -19.67
N LEU A 172 -13.20 -12.27 -19.71
CA LEU A 172 -12.53 -11.62 -20.83
C LEU A 172 -11.47 -12.55 -21.45
N PHE A 173 -11.27 -12.45 -22.77
CA PHE A 173 -10.32 -13.27 -23.54
C PHE A 173 -9.37 -12.39 -24.34
#